data_edab7563534ee65ed3028c2a95b603cd
#
_entry.id   edab7563534ee65ed3028c2a95b603cd
#
_cell.length_a   1.000
_cell.length_b   1.000
_cell.length_c   1.000
_cell.angle_alpha   90.00
_cell.angle_beta   90.00
_cell.angle_gamma   90.00
#
_symmetry.space_group_name_H-M   'P 1'
#
loop_
_entity.id
_entity.type
_entity.pdbx_description
1 polymer ?
#
loop_
_entity_poly.entity_id
_entity_poly.type
_entity_poly.pdbx_seq_one_letter_code
_entity_poly.pdbx_strand_id
1 'polypeptide(L)'
;MKTLRRQLIAKKHHGHHTSSPNLKLPESKRVLWGGGAALVLLFALAYYFLMPVAEVVTVRRGTAISAVYGTVRIEPAFVVRVRAQNDGFIQLAEPFSAGRGAIGKSVEKGQLLATIADEETARELKQGRADLQAAVDRAALPLASSELLKAAEDNLQRLEKVVGSGNVPAVEYEKARSEANRLRGAVETERIERDRNLRSLEETTKKLEAQMKSAEVRSPIDGLLTNVQTIDGELVSDGNELFTVSSRKNYIRGEVNEEDVGEVKPGMKAKVQLYAYRTRTFTARVTSVQPAADPTTQRYTVVLEMENPPDNLMVGMTGEMNIITGTHENALLVPTRALLVDQALIVNHGIVHSRTVGIGFRTLDFTEVTNGLEEGSHVIVSDQDKFRPGETVRQRMINSPPPPKAP
;
A
#
# COMPACT_ATOMS: atom_id res chain seq x y z
N MET A 1 2.19 86.69 -21.54
CA MET A 1 2.09 88.18 -21.47
C MET A 1 3.37 88.67 -20.89
N LYS A 2 4.15 89.22 -21.75
CA LYS A 2 4.76 90.57 -21.72
C LYS A 2 5.87 90.67 -20.68
N THR A 3 7.19 90.62 -21.14
CA THR A 3 7.93 91.74 -21.72
C THR A 3 8.25 92.75 -20.64
N LEU A 4 9.46 93.27 -20.43
CA LEU A 4 10.49 93.92 -21.25
C LEU A 4 11.63 94.35 -20.29
N ARG A 5 12.95 94.18 -20.64
CA ARG A 5 13.82 95.16 -21.25
C ARG A 5 14.18 96.40 -20.40
N ARG A 6 15.41 96.69 -20.08
CA ARG A 6 16.41 97.54 -20.78
C ARG A 6 17.50 97.99 -19.79
N GLN A 7 18.71 97.69 -20.02
CA GLN A 7 19.75 98.50 -20.74
C GLN A 7 20.38 99.65 -19.96
N LEU A 8 21.71 99.55 -19.95
CA LEU A 8 22.75 100.55 -20.13
C LEU A 8 23.08 101.45 -18.92
N ILE A 9 24.38 101.59 -18.53
CA ILE A 9 25.42 102.36 -19.11
C ILE A 9 26.75 102.06 -18.43
N ALA A 10 27.81 102.05 -19.25
CA ALA A 10 29.23 101.91 -18.89
C ALA A 10 29.75 103.17 -18.17
N LYS A 11 30.72 102.95 -17.28
CA LYS A 11 31.80 103.95 -17.10
C LYS A 11 33.08 103.26 -16.68
N LYS A 12 34.08 103.49 -17.50
CA LYS A 12 35.48 103.15 -17.47
C LYS A 12 36.19 103.97 -16.38
N HIS A 13 37.00 103.33 -15.50
CA HIS A 13 38.25 103.96 -14.96
C HIS A 13 39.21 102.89 -14.41
N HIS A 14 40.35 102.90 -14.98
CA HIS A 14 41.75 102.70 -14.62
C HIS A 14 42.07 101.99 -13.27
N GLY A 15 42.74 100.84 -13.37
CA GLY A 15 44.08 100.53 -12.98
C GLY A 15 44.43 100.54 -11.51
N HIS A 16 44.71 99.37 -11.02
CA HIS A 16 45.91 99.10 -10.22
C HIS A 16 46.14 97.57 -10.15
N HIS A 17 47.28 97.14 -10.71
CA HIS A 17 47.88 95.90 -10.49
C HIS A 17 48.16 95.66 -9.01
N THR A 18 47.56 94.75 -8.34
CA THR A 18 48.10 94.11 -7.15
C THR A 18 48.16 92.60 -7.39
N SER A 19 49.38 92.15 -7.59
CA SER A 19 49.75 90.72 -7.65
C SER A 19 49.35 90.01 -6.37
N SER A 20 48.42 89.11 -6.46
CA SER A 20 48.16 88.12 -5.40
C SER A 20 49.33 87.12 -5.29
N PRO A 21 49.87 86.90 -4.11
CA PRO A 21 50.93 85.90 -3.98
C PRO A 21 50.34 84.51 -4.17
N ASN A 22 50.78 83.83 -5.22
CA ASN A 22 50.62 82.38 -5.34
C ASN A 22 51.31 81.74 -4.14
N LEU A 23 50.53 81.28 -3.14
CA LEU A 23 50.97 80.37 -2.10
C LEU A 23 51.29 79.05 -2.76
N LYS A 24 52.53 78.89 -3.23
CA LYS A 24 53.09 77.55 -3.50
C LYS A 24 53.30 76.89 -2.17
N LEU A 25 52.40 75.93 -1.82
CA LEU A 25 52.65 75.04 -0.74
C LEU A 25 53.98 74.32 -0.96
N PRO A 26 54.86 74.25 0.05
CA PRO A 26 56.17 73.62 -0.09
C PRO A 26 56.01 72.18 -0.51
N GLU A 27 56.77 71.72 -1.48
CA GLU A 27 56.71 70.33 -2.05
C GLU A 27 56.81 69.23 -0.98
N SER A 28 57.48 69.51 0.14
CA SER A 28 57.56 68.60 1.30
C SER A 28 56.20 68.28 1.92
N LYS A 29 55.24 69.19 1.95
CA LYS A 29 53.89 68.94 2.48
C LYS A 29 53.03 68.08 1.52
N ARG A 30 53.19 68.19 0.19
CA ARG A 30 52.52 67.37 -0.81
C ARG A 30 52.99 65.93 -0.75
N VAL A 31 54.27 65.69 -0.50
CA VAL A 31 54.86 64.37 -0.33
C VAL A 31 54.35 63.71 0.99
N LEU A 32 54.26 64.50 2.07
CA LEU A 32 53.71 64.00 3.37
C LEU A 32 52.24 63.66 3.25
N TRP A 33 51.40 64.42 2.58
CA TRP A 33 49.99 64.15 2.36
C TRP A 33 49.77 62.97 1.39
N GLY A 34 50.60 62.82 0.36
CA GLY A 34 50.60 61.69 -0.55
C GLY A 34 51.01 60.35 0.16
N GLY A 35 52.07 60.43 0.98
CA GLY A 35 52.52 59.32 1.80
C GLY A 35 51.49 58.86 2.86
N GLY A 36 50.82 59.86 3.50
CA GLY A 36 49.75 59.61 4.45
C GLY A 36 48.54 58.92 3.77
N ALA A 37 48.12 59.44 2.60
CA ALA A 37 47.04 58.88 1.82
C ALA A 37 47.35 57.39 1.35
N ALA A 38 48.59 57.17 0.92
CA ALA A 38 49.06 55.84 0.51
C ALA A 38 49.11 54.87 1.69
N LEU A 39 49.51 55.30 2.89
CA LEU A 39 49.50 54.51 4.11
C LEU A 39 48.06 54.13 4.57
N VAL A 40 47.12 55.09 4.50
CA VAL A 40 45.70 54.87 4.78
C VAL A 40 45.09 53.87 3.78
N LEU A 41 45.42 53.99 2.49
CA LEU A 41 45.01 53.09 1.43
C LEU A 41 45.55 51.66 1.66
N LEU A 42 46.87 51.58 2.01
CA LEU A 42 47.48 50.26 2.34
C LEU A 42 46.87 49.64 3.57
N PHE A 43 46.56 50.42 4.60
CA PHE A 43 45.91 49.95 5.81
C PHE A 43 44.46 49.52 5.54
N ALA A 44 43.71 50.25 4.74
CA ALA A 44 42.36 49.91 4.31
C ALA A 44 42.37 48.63 3.45
N LEU A 45 43.36 48.47 2.57
CA LEU A 45 43.51 47.28 1.74
C LEU A 45 43.89 46.07 2.60
N ALA A 46 44.82 46.20 3.55
CA ALA A 46 45.18 45.16 4.49
C ALA A 46 44.01 44.78 5.38
N TYR A 47 43.25 45.75 5.91
CA TYR A 47 42.02 45.51 6.66
C TYR A 47 41.01 44.77 5.83
N TYR A 48 40.78 45.12 4.56
CA TYR A 48 39.88 44.44 3.65
C TYR A 48 40.29 42.99 3.39
N PHE A 49 41.59 42.69 3.25
CA PHE A 49 42.08 41.33 3.03
C PHE A 49 42.09 40.47 4.30
N LEU A 50 42.19 41.08 5.48
CA LEU A 50 42.11 40.37 6.78
C LEU A 50 40.69 40.18 7.27
N MET A 51 39.65 40.76 6.62
CA MET A 51 38.26 40.55 6.99
C MET A 51 37.89 39.09 6.83
N PRO A 52 37.19 38.50 7.83
CA PRO A 52 36.67 37.13 7.72
C PRO A 52 35.69 37.00 6.54
N VAL A 53 35.76 35.87 5.83
CA VAL A 53 34.91 35.61 4.67
C VAL A 53 33.75 34.76 5.11
N ALA A 54 32.54 35.28 5.01
CA ALA A 54 31.30 34.54 5.29
C ALA A 54 30.72 33.96 3.99
N GLU A 55 30.51 32.67 3.96
CA GLU A 55 29.79 31.99 2.87
C GLU A 55 28.29 32.19 3.06
N VAL A 56 27.68 32.85 2.09
CA VAL A 56 26.27 33.22 2.15
C VAL A 56 25.48 32.65 1.00
N VAL A 57 24.23 32.31 1.29
CA VAL A 57 23.22 31.88 0.32
C VAL A 57 22.08 32.90 0.34
N THR A 58 21.55 33.21 -0.83
CA THR A 58 20.37 34.07 -0.97
C THR A 58 19.12 33.27 -0.66
N VAL A 59 18.27 33.76 0.23
CA VAL A 59 16.94 33.25 0.51
C VAL A 59 16.06 33.38 -0.73
N ARG A 60 15.44 32.30 -1.17
CA ARG A 60 14.59 32.25 -2.36
C ARG A 60 13.26 31.63 -2.05
N ARG A 61 12.26 31.96 -2.85
CA ARG A 61 10.97 31.26 -2.78
C ARG A 61 11.01 29.98 -3.58
N GLY A 62 10.30 28.97 -3.05
CA GLY A 62 10.16 27.66 -3.67
C GLY A 62 8.99 26.89 -3.06
N THR A 63 8.87 25.63 -3.43
CA THR A 63 7.88 24.74 -2.84
C THR A 63 8.48 24.01 -1.65
N ALA A 64 7.96 24.24 -0.44
CA ALA A 64 8.27 23.45 0.74
C ALA A 64 7.39 22.19 0.74
N ILE A 65 8.00 21.02 0.90
CA ILE A 65 7.31 19.74 0.95
C ILE A 65 7.64 19.10 2.28
N SER A 66 6.59 18.76 3.04
CA SER A 66 6.71 17.85 4.18
C SER A 66 6.43 16.45 3.69
N ALA A 67 7.27 15.51 4.07
CA ALA A 67 7.11 14.12 3.71
C ALA A 67 7.55 13.19 4.83
N VAL A 68 6.78 12.15 5.04
CA VAL A 68 7.10 11.04 5.94
C VAL A 68 7.86 9.99 5.17
N TYR A 69 9.04 9.65 5.64
CA TYR A 69 9.89 8.60 5.08
C TYR A 69 9.52 7.22 5.64
N GLY A 70 9.61 6.21 4.79
CA GLY A 70 9.41 4.82 5.19
C GLY A 70 10.02 3.83 4.21
N THR A 71 10.11 2.58 4.65
CA THR A 71 10.50 1.46 3.79
C THR A 71 9.27 0.80 3.19
N VAL A 72 9.42 0.17 2.03
CA VAL A 72 8.33 -0.52 1.35
C VAL A 72 8.71 -1.94 0.95
N ARG A 73 7.68 -2.79 0.89
CA ARG A 73 7.73 -4.12 0.31
C ARG A 73 6.50 -4.36 -0.55
N ILE A 74 6.69 -5.00 -1.69
CA ILE A 74 5.59 -5.43 -2.55
C ILE A 74 5.03 -6.73 -2.02
N GLU A 75 3.73 -6.76 -1.72
CA GLU A 75 3.02 -7.95 -1.25
C GLU A 75 1.82 -8.25 -2.15
N PRO A 76 1.45 -9.52 -2.34
CA PRO A 76 0.24 -9.88 -3.06
C PRO A 76 -0.99 -9.56 -2.22
N ALA A 77 -2.11 -9.22 -2.87
CA ALA A 77 -3.36 -8.95 -2.16
C ALA A 77 -3.87 -10.16 -1.37
N PHE A 78 -3.66 -11.36 -1.91
CA PHE A 78 -4.04 -12.61 -1.27
C PHE A 78 -2.98 -13.68 -1.54
N VAL A 79 -2.72 -14.49 -0.52
CA VAL A 79 -1.94 -15.72 -0.61
C VAL A 79 -2.80 -16.84 -0.08
N VAL A 80 -3.06 -17.84 -0.90
CA VAL A 80 -3.85 -18.99 -0.52
C VAL A 80 -2.98 -20.24 -0.57
N ARG A 81 -2.95 -20.96 0.54
CA ARG A 81 -2.32 -22.28 0.65
C ARG A 81 -3.37 -23.35 0.37
N VAL A 82 -3.19 -24.04 -0.73
CA VAL A 82 -4.05 -25.15 -1.13
C VAL A 82 -3.54 -26.41 -0.46
N ARG A 83 -4.42 -27.06 0.30
CA ARG A 83 -4.09 -28.25 1.09
C ARG A 83 -4.86 -29.46 0.59
N ALA A 84 -4.30 -30.63 0.81
CA ALA A 84 -5.00 -31.91 0.65
C ALA A 84 -6.23 -31.96 1.57
N GLN A 85 -7.32 -32.50 1.09
CA GLN A 85 -8.56 -32.74 1.87
C GLN A 85 -8.81 -34.25 2.08
N ASN A 86 -8.00 -35.11 1.51
CA ASN A 86 -8.05 -36.55 1.62
C ASN A 86 -6.63 -37.13 1.65
N ASP A 87 -6.50 -38.32 2.17
CA ASP A 87 -5.30 -39.14 2.05
C ASP A 87 -5.26 -39.83 0.68
N GLY A 88 -4.06 -40.03 0.12
CA GLY A 88 -3.93 -40.78 -1.13
C GLY A 88 -2.69 -40.37 -1.94
N PHE A 89 -2.49 -40.98 -3.09
CA PHE A 89 -1.38 -40.65 -4.01
C PHE A 89 -1.78 -39.47 -4.91
N ILE A 90 -0.94 -38.43 -4.91
CA ILE A 90 -1.20 -37.23 -5.70
C ILE A 90 -0.74 -37.44 -7.15
N GLN A 91 -1.57 -37.02 -8.11
CA GLN A 91 -1.26 -36.93 -9.52
C GLN A 91 -1.38 -35.47 -9.94
N LEU A 92 -0.25 -34.88 -10.36
CA LEU A 92 -0.21 -33.47 -10.78
C LEU A 92 -0.85 -33.32 -12.15
N ALA A 93 -1.77 -32.37 -12.29
CA ALA A 93 -2.40 -32.05 -13.57
C ALA A 93 -1.42 -31.28 -14.49
N GLU A 94 -1.58 -31.47 -15.81
CA GLU A 94 -0.87 -30.59 -16.77
C GLU A 94 -1.47 -29.15 -16.71
N PRO A 95 -0.63 -28.11 -16.72
CA PRO A 95 0.83 -28.07 -16.98
C PRO A 95 1.69 -28.15 -15.70
N PHE A 96 1.17 -28.58 -14.57
CA PHE A 96 1.86 -28.54 -13.26
C PHE A 96 2.66 -29.83 -12.96
N SER A 97 2.61 -30.82 -13.83
CA SER A 97 3.35 -32.10 -13.71
C SER A 97 4.85 -31.93 -13.54
N ALA A 98 5.44 -30.79 -13.97
CA ALA A 98 6.82 -30.42 -13.70
C ALA A 98 7.13 -30.14 -12.23
N GLY A 99 6.17 -30.23 -11.30
CA GLY A 99 6.35 -29.97 -9.89
C GLY A 99 6.87 -28.54 -9.64
N ARG A 100 8.05 -28.41 -8.99
CA ARG A 100 8.67 -27.10 -8.73
C ARG A 100 8.98 -26.30 -9.99
N GLY A 101 9.11 -26.95 -11.15
CA GLY A 101 9.27 -26.26 -12.45
C GLY A 101 8.00 -25.53 -12.92
N ALA A 102 6.86 -25.76 -12.27
CA ALA A 102 5.64 -25.04 -12.53
C ALA A 102 5.51 -23.71 -11.75
N ILE A 103 6.44 -23.40 -10.85
CA ILE A 103 6.46 -22.14 -10.12
C ILE A 103 6.53 -20.97 -11.11
N GLY A 104 5.70 -19.94 -10.89
CA GLY A 104 5.56 -18.79 -11.79
C GLY A 104 4.50 -18.95 -12.87
N LYS A 105 3.93 -20.15 -13.06
CA LYS A 105 2.80 -20.34 -13.99
C LYS A 105 1.54 -19.68 -13.47
N SER A 106 0.76 -19.18 -14.42
CA SER A 106 -0.56 -18.61 -14.17
C SER A 106 -1.58 -19.72 -13.91
N VAL A 107 -2.45 -19.47 -12.95
CA VAL A 107 -3.59 -20.33 -12.62
C VAL A 107 -4.87 -19.52 -12.60
N GLU A 108 -5.98 -20.16 -13.03
CA GLU A 108 -7.32 -19.60 -12.97
C GLU A 108 -8.11 -20.21 -11.83
N LYS A 109 -9.06 -19.47 -11.30
CA LYS A 109 -9.98 -19.96 -10.27
C LYS A 109 -10.74 -21.19 -10.77
N GLY A 110 -10.71 -22.28 -9.99
CA GLY A 110 -11.32 -23.55 -10.35
C GLY A 110 -10.46 -24.47 -11.24
N GLN A 111 -9.31 -23.99 -11.71
CA GLN A 111 -8.38 -24.82 -12.51
C GLN A 111 -7.86 -25.99 -11.69
N LEU A 112 -7.87 -27.19 -12.27
CA LEU A 112 -7.34 -28.40 -11.67
C LEU A 112 -5.81 -28.30 -11.56
N LEU A 113 -5.30 -28.47 -10.35
CA LEU A 113 -3.87 -28.47 -10.05
C LEU A 113 -3.33 -29.90 -9.88
N ALA A 114 -4.12 -30.75 -9.22
CA ALA A 114 -3.79 -32.14 -8.97
C ALA A 114 -5.06 -32.95 -8.68
N THR A 115 -4.94 -34.28 -8.73
CA THR A 115 -5.94 -35.20 -8.27
C THR A 115 -5.30 -36.15 -7.23
N ILE A 116 -5.98 -36.40 -6.12
CA ILE A 116 -5.54 -37.36 -5.12
C ILE A 116 -6.26 -38.68 -5.43
N ALA A 117 -5.51 -39.69 -5.84
CA ALA A 117 -6.06 -40.99 -6.18
C ALA A 117 -6.35 -41.76 -4.88
N ASP A 118 -7.64 -41.94 -4.59
CA ASP A 118 -8.16 -42.79 -3.55
C ASP A 118 -9.00 -43.91 -4.22
N GLU A 119 -8.32 -45.01 -4.51
CA GLU A 119 -8.94 -46.17 -5.18
C GLU A 119 -10.00 -46.86 -4.31
N GLU A 120 -9.89 -46.73 -2.98
CA GLU A 120 -10.84 -47.35 -2.06
C GLU A 120 -12.18 -46.58 -2.10
N THR A 121 -12.16 -45.26 -1.94
CA THR A 121 -13.37 -44.43 -2.07
C THR A 121 -13.99 -44.54 -3.46
N ALA A 122 -13.18 -44.66 -4.53
CA ALA A 122 -13.72 -44.88 -5.89
C ALA A 122 -14.46 -46.21 -6.04
N ARG A 123 -13.95 -47.30 -5.42
CA ARG A 123 -14.62 -48.59 -5.40
C ARG A 123 -15.89 -48.55 -4.57
N GLU A 124 -15.84 -47.95 -3.38
CA GLU A 124 -17.03 -47.79 -2.51
C GLU A 124 -18.13 -46.97 -3.20
N LEU A 125 -17.77 -45.87 -3.88
CA LEU A 125 -18.73 -45.06 -4.63
C LEU A 125 -19.40 -45.86 -5.74
N LYS A 126 -18.62 -46.68 -6.49
CA LYS A 126 -19.16 -47.53 -7.53
C LYS A 126 -20.16 -48.55 -6.97
N GLN A 127 -19.82 -49.17 -5.84
CA GLN A 127 -20.70 -50.11 -5.15
C GLN A 127 -21.95 -49.39 -4.61
N GLY A 128 -21.81 -48.26 -3.92
CA GLY A 128 -22.91 -47.48 -3.37
C GLY A 128 -23.90 -47.01 -4.45
N ARG A 129 -23.42 -46.63 -5.63
CA ARG A 129 -24.28 -46.27 -6.80
C ARG A 129 -25.05 -47.50 -7.29
N ALA A 130 -24.42 -48.69 -7.34
CA ALA A 130 -25.08 -49.92 -7.75
C ALA A 130 -26.18 -50.34 -6.73
N ASP A 131 -25.89 -50.23 -5.44
CA ASP A 131 -26.83 -50.55 -4.37
C ASP A 131 -28.02 -49.58 -4.36
N LEU A 132 -27.75 -48.26 -4.55
CA LEU A 132 -28.80 -47.27 -4.68
C LEU A 132 -29.70 -47.54 -5.89
N GLN A 133 -29.11 -47.82 -7.05
CA GLN A 133 -29.90 -48.16 -8.24
C GLN A 133 -30.76 -49.40 -8.04
N ALA A 134 -30.21 -50.46 -7.44
CA ALA A 134 -30.96 -51.66 -7.11
C ALA A 134 -32.12 -51.42 -6.12
N ALA A 135 -31.91 -50.48 -5.16
CA ALA A 135 -32.96 -50.06 -4.24
C ALA A 135 -34.06 -49.23 -4.92
N VAL A 136 -33.68 -48.35 -5.85
CA VAL A 136 -34.62 -47.56 -6.70
C VAL A 136 -35.46 -48.51 -7.55
N ASP A 137 -34.82 -49.46 -8.23
CA ASP A 137 -35.51 -50.44 -9.09
C ASP A 137 -36.50 -51.29 -8.25
N ARG A 138 -36.06 -51.70 -7.03
CA ARG A 138 -36.91 -52.45 -6.10
C ARG A 138 -38.07 -51.60 -5.58
N ALA A 139 -37.87 -50.31 -5.38
CA ALA A 139 -38.89 -49.36 -4.95
C ALA A 139 -39.99 -49.15 -6.01
N ALA A 140 -39.69 -49.35 -7.28
CA ALA A 140 -40.65 -49.29 -8.37
C ALA A 140 -41.60 -50.48 -8.39
N LEU A 141 -41.26 -51.58 -7.70
CA LEU A 141 -42.12 -52.76 -7.59
C LEU A 141 -43.22 -52.53 -6.53
N PRO A 142 -44.46 -53.17 -6.73
CA PRO A 142 -45.49 -53.13 -5.70
C PRO A 142 -44.98 -53.66 -4.38
N LEU A 143 -45.54 -53.19 -3.26
CA LEU A 143 -45.22 -53.69 -1.94
C LEU A 143 -45.78 -55.09 -1.82
N ALA A 144 -45.00 -56.01 -1.24
CA ALA A 144 -45.45 -57.46 -1.10
C ALA A 144 -46.75 -57.62 -0.28
N SER A 145 -46.90 -56.74 0.73
CA SER A 145 -48.12 -56.72 1.57
C SER A 145 -49.33 -56.04 0.91
N SER A 146 -49.12 -55.26 -0.21
CA SER A 146 -50.21 -54.50 -0.87
C SER A 146 -51.27 -55.40 -1.53
N GLU A 147 -50.87 -56.53 -2.16
CA GLU A 147 -51.81 -57.48 -2.75
C GLU A 147 -52.63 -58.18 -1.69
N LEU A 148 -52.01 -58.51 -0.55
CA LEU A 148 -52.74 -59.11 0.59
C LEU A 148 -53.74 -58.10 1.19
N LEU A 149 -53.35 -56.84 1.31
CA LEU A 149 -54.25 -55.78 1.79
C LEU A 149 -55.47 -55.65 0.86
N LYS A 150 -55.23 -55.58 -0.44
CA LYS A 150 -56.30 -55.48 -1.43
C LYS A 150 -57.29 -56.60 -1.34
N ALA A 151 -56.80 -57.82 -1.21
CA ALA A 151 -57.65 -58.98 -1.03
C ALA A 151 -58.48 -58.92 0.28
N ALA A 152 -57.88 -58.46 1.38
CA ALA A 152 -58.55 -58.26 2.67
C ALA A 152 -59.61 -57.16 2.63
N GLU A 153 -59.30 -56.05 1.95
CA GLU A 153 -60.24 -54.90 1.74
C GLU A 153 -61.41 -55.30 0.85
N ASP A 154 -61.17 -56.03 -0.24
CA ASP A 154 -62.24 -56.60 -1.07
C ASP A 154 -63.16 -57.54 -0.29
N ASN A 155 -62.59 -58.33 0.62
CA ASN A 155 -63.39 -59.23 1.51
C ASN A 155 -64.18 -58.38 2.52
N LEU A 156 -63.58 -57.39 3.18
CA LEU A 156 -64.25 -56.48 4.10
C LEU A 156 -65.42 -55.75 3.43
N GLN A 157 -65.22 -55.20 2.22
CA GLN A 157 -66.28 -54.55 1.46
C GLN A 157 -67.45 -55.47 1.09
N ARG A 158 -67.13 -56.71 0.79
CA ARG A 158 -68.21 -57.71 0.56
C ARG A 158 -69.06 -58.01 1.81
N LEU A 159 -68.42 -58.20 2.97
CA LEU A 159 -69.08 -58.37 4.23
C LEU A 159 -69.90 -57.20 4.69
N GLU A 160 -69.34 -55.96 4.47
CA GLU A 160 -70.02 -54.69 4.79
C GLU A 160 -71.36 -54.53 4.07
N LYS A 161 -71.49 -54.97 2.81
CA LYS A 161 -72.69 -54.90 2.01
C LYS A 161 -73.74 -55.90 2.52
N VAL A 162 -73.35 -57.01 3.20
CA VAL A 162 -74.27 -58.09 3.64
C VAL A 162 -74.59 -57.95 5.13
N VAL A 163 -73.79 -57.31 5.95
CA VAL A 163 -74.02 -57.14 7.41
C VAL A 163 -75.32 -56.42 7.69
N GLY A 164 -75.70 -55.41 6.86
CA GLY A 164 -77.00 -54.73 6.97
C GLY A 164 -78.22 -55.53 6.71
N SER A 165 -78.09 -56.74 6.08
CA SER A 165 -79.21 -57.67 5.80
C SER A 165 -79.37 -58.77 6.88
N GLY A 166 -78.57 -58.79 7.95
CA GLY A 166 -78.66 -59.70 9.07
C GLY A 166 -78.17 -61.16 8.80
N ASN A 167 -77.57 -61.44 7.63
CA ASN A 167 -77.14 -62.77 7.18
C ASN A 167 -75.69 -63.14 7.51
N VAL A 168 -74.91 -62.24 8.17
CA VAL A 168 -73.49 -62.44 8.55
C VAL A 168 -73.33 -62.18 10.04
N PRO A 169 -72.67 -63.06 10.82
CA PRO A 169 -72.34 -62.75 12.22
C PRO A 169 -71.48 -61.58 12.39
N ALA A 170 -71.81 -60.64 13.31
CA ALA A 170 -71.06 -59.45 13.60
C ALA A 170 -69.55 -59.71 13.92
N VAL A 171 -69.27 -60.86 14.51
CA VAL A 171 -67.90 -61.34 14.83
C VAL A 171 -67.07 -61.55 13.56
N GLU A 172 -67.69 -62.05 12.47
CA GLU A 172 -66.97 -62.27 11.22
C GLU A 172 -66.61 -60.97 10.51
N TYR A 173 -67.47 -59.96 10.52
CA TYR A 173 -67.18 -58.64 10.06
C TYR A 173 -66.05 -57.96 10.87
N GLU A 174 -66.11 -58.05 12.20
CA GLU A 174 -65.05 -57.47 13.05
C GLU A 174 -63.68 -58.13 12.84
N LYS A 175 -63.67 -59.48 12.60
CA LYS A 175 -62.43 -60.20 12.23
C LYS A 175 -61.87 -59.71 10.91
N ALA A 176 -62.69 -59.53 9.87
CA ALA A 176 -62.25 -59.04 8.57
C ALA A 176 -61.71 -57.58 8.65
N ARG A 177 -62.41 -56.77 9.44
CA ARG A 177 -61.97 -55.36 9.69
C ARG A 177 -60.63 -55.30 10.42
N SER A 178 -60.48 -56.15 11.44
CA SER A 178 -59.23 -56.24 12.21
C SER A 178 -58.06 -56.68 11.33
N GLU A 179 -58.29 -57.69 10.44
CA GLU A 179 -57.25 -58.14 9.50
C GLU A 179 -56.90 -57.07 8.43
N ALA A 180 -57.86 -56.36 7.85
CA ALA A 180 -57.60 -55.27 6.94
C ALA A 180 -56.78 -54.17 7.60
N ASN A 181 -57.10 -53.79 8.86
CA ASN A 181 -56.33 -52.80 9.61
C ASN A 181 -54.89 -53.24 9.92
N ARG A 182 -54.72 -54.54 10.27
CA ARG A 182 -53.40 -55.16 10.49
C ARG A 182 -52.54 -55.09 9.22
N LEU A 183 -53.11 -55.42 8.06
CA LEU A 183 -52.42 -55.36 6.77
C LEU A 183 -52.15 -53.95 6.30
N ARG A 184 -53.03 -52.94 6.57
CA ARG A 184 -52.70 -51.52 6.35
C ARG A 184 -51.48 -51.10 7.13
N GLY A 185 -51.40 -51.50 8.41
CA GLY A 185 -50.19 -51.20 9.23
C GLY A 185 -48.95 -51.89 8.66
N ALA A 186 -49.04 -53.11 8.14
CA ALA A 186 -47.93 -53.81 7.52
C ALA A 186 -47.46 -53.13 6.24
N VAL A 187 -48.38 -52.71 5.37
CA VAL A 187 -48.03 -51.89 4.13
C VAL A 187 -47.34 -50.58 4.47
N GLU A 188 -47.87 -49.87 5.47
CA GLU A 188 -47.27 -48.59 5.85
C GLU A 188 -45.87 -48.80 6.49
N THR A 189 -45.70 -49.84 7.30
CA THR A 189 -44.37 -50.17 7.86
C THR A 189 -43.37 -50.51 6.74
N GLU A 190 -43.77 -51.38 5.80
CA GLU A 190 -42.94 -51.78 4.65
C GLU A 190 -42.56 -50.58 3.80
N ARG A 191 -43.50 -49.65 3.60
CA ARG A 191 -43.26 -48.37 2.88
C ARG A 191 -42.25 -47.50 3.60
N ILE A 192 -42.43 -47.29 4.90
CA ILE A 192 -41.51 -46.47 5.73
C ILE A 192 -40.10 -47.07 5.73
N GLU A 193 -39.99 -48.41 5.88
CA GLU A 193 -38.69 -49.08 5.84
C GLU A 193 -38.01 -48.95 4.48
N ARG A 194 -38.77 -49.10 3.38
CA ARG A 194 -38.28 -48.90 2.01
C ARG A 194 -37.77 -47.46 1.79
N ASP A 195 -38.56 -46.48 2.18
CA ASP A 195 -38.20 -45.07 2.07
C ASP A 195 -36.97 -44.72 2.92
N ARG A 196 -36.87 -45.28 4.12
CA ARG A 196 -35.71 -45.13 5.01
C ARG A 196 -34.43 -45.70 4.37
N ASN A 197 -34.52 -46.89 3.81
CA ASN A 197 -33.40 -47.55 3.15
C ASN A 197 -32.93 -46.74 1.92
N LEU A 198 -33.85 -46.25 1.09
CA LEU A 198 -33.52 -45.39 -0.05
C LEU A 198 -32.77 -44.13 0.39
N ARG A 199 -33.29 -43.39 1.40
CA ARG A 199 -32.65 -42.17 1.91
C ARG A 199 -31.26 -42.46 2.45
N SER A 200 -31.08 -43.56 3.20
CA SER A 200 -29.78 -43.94 3.74
C SER A 200 -28.75 -44.23 2.65
N LEU A 201 -29.15 -44.91 1.57
CA LEU A 201 -28.28 -45.18 0.43
C LEU A 201 -27.98 -43.91 -0.38
N GLU A 202 -28.97 -43.02 -0.56
CA GLU A 202 -28.76 -41.70 -1.18
C GLU A 202 -27.76 -40.85 -0.40
N GLU A 203 -27.91 -40.75 0.93
CA GLU A 203 -27.01 -40.00 1.80
C GLU A 203 -25.59 -40.56 1.76
N THR A 204 -25.45 -41.90 1.83
CA THR A 204 -24.14 -42.55 1.73
C THR A 204 -23.47 -42.27 0.38
N THR A 205 -24.22 -42.42 -0.72
CA THR A 205 -23.71 -42.17 -2.07
C THR A 205 -23.29 -40.70 -2.24
N LYS A 206 -24.11 -39.75 -1.77
CA LYS A 206 -23.77 -38.32 -1.79
C LYS A 206 -22.50 -37.99 -0.99
N LYS A 207 -22.33 -38.64 0.16
CA LYS A 207 -21.11 -38.50 0.99
C LYS A 207 -19.88 -38.97 0.23
N LEU A 208 -19.93 -40.15 -0.40
CA LEU A 208 -18.83 -40.69 -1.20
C LEU A 208 -18.54 -39.82 -2.45
N GLU A 209 -19.58 -39.26 -3.09
CA GLU A 209 -19.43 -38.31 -4.19
C GLU A 209 -18.74 -37.02 -3.75
N ALA A 210 -19.08 -36.50 -2.58
CA ALA A 210 -18.41 -35.33 -2.00
C ALA A 210 -16.93 -35.60 -1.67
N GLN A 211 -16.61 -36.79 -1.14
CA GLN A 211 -15.23 -37.22 -0.91
C GLN A 211 -14.45 -37.34 -2.22
N MET A 212 -15.01 -37.94 -3.25
CA MET A 212 -14.39 -37.99 -4.59
C MET A 212 -14.15 -36.60 -5.19
N LYS A 213 -15.09 -35.67 -4.97
CA LYS A 213 -14.94 -34.29 -5.44
C LYS A 213 -13.83 -33.53 -4.67
N SER A 214 -13.66 -33.83 -3.39
CA SER A 214 -12.57 -33.23 -2.58
C SER A 214 -11.20 -33.83 -2.92
N ALA A 215 -11.13 -34.92 -3.66
CA ALA A 215 -9.90 -35.46 -4.24
C ALA A 215 -9.36 -34.60 -5.39
N GLU A 216 -10.18 -33.75 -6.00
CA GLU A 216 -9.77 -32.80 -7.02
C GLU A 216 -9.23 -31.52 -6.36
N VAL A 217 -7.94 -31.35 -6.40
CA VAL A 217 -7.26 -30.17 -5.88
C VAL A 217 -7.32 -29.05 -6.92
N ARG A 218 -8.12 -28.03 -6.65
CA ARG A 218 -8.34 -26.90 -7.58
C ARG A 218 -7.87 -25.57 -6.99
N SER A 219 -7.47 -24.64 -7.86
CA SER A 219 -7.12 -23.28 -7.42
C SER A 219 -8.35 -22.52 -6.93
N PRO A 220 -8.34 -21.94 -5.72
CA PRO A 220 -9.46 -21.16 -5.22
C PRO A 220 -9.52 -19.73 -5.76
N ILE A 221 -8.42 -19.24 -6.35
CA ILE A 221 -8.28 -17.87 -6.87
C ILE A 221 -7.55 -17.85 -8.22
N ASP A 222 -7.74 -16.74 -8.95
CA ASP A 222 -6.87 -16.40 -10.08
C ASP A 222 -5.53 -15.87 -9.55
N GLY A 223 -4.41 -16.34 -10.10
CA GLY A 223 -3.11 -15.93 -9.60
C GLY A 223 -1.91 -16.55 -10.29
N LEU A 224 -0.82 -16.58 -9.54
CA LEU A 224 0.43 -17.23 -9.90
C LEU A 224 0.76 -18.31 -8.87
N LEU A 225 1.22 -19.44 -9.34
CA LEU A 225 1.74 -20.52 -8.49
C LEU A 225 3.11 -20.09 -7.94
N THR A 226 3.19 -19.87 -6.63
CA THR A 226 4.42 -19.37 -5.99
C THR A 226 5.20 -20.45 -5.27
N ASN A 227 4.53 -21.54 -4.90
CA ASN A 227 5.20 -22.71 -4.29
C ASN A 227 4.49 -24.00 -4.65
N VAL A 228 5.26 -25.07 -4.80
CA VAL A 228 4.82 -26.46 -4.97
C VAL A 228 5.60 -27.30 -3.98
N GLN A 229 4.89 -27.89 -3.01
CA GLN A 229 5.51 -28.66 -1.91
C GLN A 229 5.40 -30.17 -2.11
N THR A 230 4.77 -30.60 -3.19
CA THR A 230 4.56 -32.02 -3.50
C THR A 230 5.16 -32.39 -4.85
N ILE A 231 5.35 -33.68 -5.06
CA ILE A 231 5.80 -34.27 -6.32
C ILE A 231 4.79 -35.28 -6.82
N ASP A 232 4.77 -35.52 -8.13
CA ASP A 232 3.86 -36.49 -8.75
C ASP A 232 4.09 -37.90 -8.17
N GLY A 233 3.01 -38.59 -7.82
CA GLY A 233 3.05 -39.94 -7.21
C GLY A 233 3.38 -39.98 -5.72
N GLU A 234 3.53 -38.82 -5.03
CA GLU A 234 3.75 -38.78 -3.58
C GLU A 234 2.49 -39.15 -2.81
N LEU A 235 2.65 -39.87 -1.68
CA LEU A 235 1.58 -40.11 -0.72
C LEU A 235 1.39 -38.85 0.13
N VAL A 236 0.19 -38.26 0.06
CA VAL A 236 -0.18 -37.08 0.84
C VAL A 236 -1.28 -37.44 1.85
N SER A 237 -1.32 -36.70 2.95
CA SER A 237 -2.35 -36.83 3.98
C SER A 237 -3.18 -35.53 4.08
N ASP A 238 -4.41 -35.68 4.61
CA ASP A 238 -5.30 -34.56 4.89
C ASP A 238 -4.56 -33.43 5.66
N GLY A 239 -4.74 -32.20 5.20
CA GLY A 239 -4.09 -31.03 5.76
C GLY A 239 -2.69 -30.73 5.22
N ASN A 240 -2.03 -31.64 4.47
CA ASN A 240 -0.73 -31.36 3.85
C ASN A 240 -0.85 -30.18 2.89
N GLU A 241 0.09 -29.22 2.97
CA GLU A 241 0.16 -28.09 2.03
C GLU A 241 0.77 -28.58 0.70
N LEU A 242 0.01 -28.43 -0.38
CA LEU A 242 0.40 -28.88 -1.70
C LEU A 242 0.90 -27.75 -2.59
N PHE A 243 0.14 -26.66 -2.63
CA PHE A 243 0.43 -25.52 -3.48
C PHE A 243 0.22 -24.21 -2.73
N THR A 244 0.97 -23.19 -3.10
CA THR A 244 0.72 -21.80 -2.69
C THR A 244 0.43 -20.97 -3.92
N VAL A 245 -0.74 -20.34 -3.96
CA VAL A 245 -1.19 -19.45 -5.04
C VAL A 245 -1.27 -18.02 -4.52
N SER A 246 -0.59 -17.09 -5.19
CA SER A 246 -0.65 -15.65 -4.90
C SER A 246 -1.48 -14.94 -5.95
N SER A 247 -2.28 -13.97 -5.54
CA SER A 247 -3.04 -13.14 -6.47
C SER A 247 -2.11 -12.34 -7.39
N ARG A 248 -2.61 -11.98 -8.58
CA ARG A 248 -1.88 -11.08 -9.49
C ARG A 248 -1.91 -9.62 -9.03
N LYS A 249 -2.93 -9.25 -8.26
CA LYS A 249 -3.03 -7.90 -7.69
C LYS A 249 -2.07 -7.78 -6.52
N ASN A 250 -1.16 -6.81 -6.61
CA ASN A 250 -0.19 -6.50 -5.58
C ASN A 250 -0.52 -5.16 -4.95
N TYR A 251 -0.13 -4.99 -3.70
CA TYR A 251 -0.12 -3.72 -3.00
C TYR A 251 1.27 -3.45 -2.42
N ILE A 252 1.50 -2.23 -2.00
CA ILE A 252 2.72 -1.82 -1.32
C ILE A 252 2.43 -1.82 0.17
N ARG A 253 3.15 -2.64 0.93
CA ARG A 253 3.22 -2.52 2.38
C ARG A 253 4.36 -1.57 2.71
N GLY A 254 4.02 -0.42 3.28
CA GLY A 254 4.96 0.55 3.79
C GLY A 254 5.07 0.47 5.30
N GLU A 255 6.24 0.75 5.84
CA GLU A 255 6.49 0.84 7.28
C GLU A 255 6.96 2.25 7.64
N VAL A 256 6.29 2.86 8.61
CA VAL A 256 6.51 4.23 9.08
C VAL A 256 6.76 4.20 10.59
N ASN A 257 7.61 5.09 11.09
CA ASN A 257 7.88 5.22 12.52
C ASN A 257 6.67 5.78 13.28
N GLU A 258 6.60 5.50 14.58
CA GLU A 258 5.52 5.96 15.46
C GLU A 258 5.40 7.50 15.50
N GLU A 259 6.51 8.20 15.52
CA GLU A 259 6.55 9.67 15.57
C GLU A 259 5.94 10.33 14.33
N ASP A 260 5.98 9.64 13.17
CA ASP A 260 5.56 10.18 11.88
C ASP A 260 4.15 9.72 11.46
N VAL A 261 3.66 8.60 11.99
CA VAL A 261 2.39 7.97 11.54
C VAL A 261 1.18 8.86 11.76
N GLY A 262 1.20 9.72 12.78
CA GLY A 262 0.11 10.66 13.08
C GLY A 262 -0.20 11.65 11.95
N GLU A 263 0.77 11.95 11.11
CA GLU A 263 0.62 12.83 9.95
C GLU A 263 0.07 12.09 8.72
N VAL A 264 0.15 10.76 8.67
CA VAL A 264 -0.24 9.96 7.50
C VAL A 264 -1.73 9.68 7.49
N LYS A 265 -2.39 10.02 6.36
CA LYS A 265 -3.84 9.81 6.17
C LYS A 265 -4.11 9.09 4.84
N PRO A 266 -5.19 8.28 4.77
CA PRO A 266 -5.66 7.73 3.51
C PRO A 266 -5.90 8.82 2.46
N GLY A 267 -5.58 8.52 1.20
CA GLY A 267 -5.68 9.46 0.08
C GLY A 267 -4.41 10.26 -0.22
N MET A 268 -3.44 10.31 0.69
CA MET A 268 -2.17 11.01 0.48
C MET A 268 -1.35 10.38 -0.64
N LYS A 269 -0.68 11.21 -1.41
CA LYS A 269 0.26 10.77 -2.46
C LYS A 269 1.60 10.38 -1.85
N ALA A 270 2.21 9.35 -2.41
CA ALA A 270 3.54 8.92 -2.04
C ALA A 270 4.42 8.74 -3.29
N LYS A 271 5.69 9.03 -3.16
CA LYS A 271 6.71 8.66 -4.13
C LYS A 271 7.41 7.41 -3.64
N VAL A 272 7.45 6.38 -4.46
CA VAL A 272 8.03 5.08 -4.14
C VAL A 272 9.20 4.81 -5.08
N GLN A 273 10.33 4.46 -4.51
CA GLN A 273 11.52 4.06 -5.25
C GLN A 273 11.88 2.63 -4.88
N LEU A 274 11.65 1.69 -5.80
CA LEU A 274 12.02 0.30 -5.62
C LEU A 274 13.50 0.09 -5.96
N TYR A 275 14.23 -0.64 -5.14
CA TYR A 275 15.67 -0.89 -5.36
C TYR A 275 15.97 -1.61 -6.68
N ALA A 276 15.03 -2.43 -7.16
CA ALA A 276 15.12 -3.06 -8.47
C ALA A 276 15.06 -2.07 -9.65
N TYR A 277 14.49 -0.87 -9.43
CA TYR A 277 14.29 0.18 -10.44
C TYR A 277 15.01 1.48 -10.03
N ARG A 278 16.34 1.44 -9.94
CA ARG A 278 17.22 2.48 -9.35
C ARG A 278 16.96 3.91 -9.83
N THR A 279 16.55 4.09 -11.07
CA THR A 279 16.39 5.43 -11.69
C THR A 279 14.93 5.84 -11.86
N ARG A 280 13.99 4.98 -11.46
CA ARG A 280 12.57 5.21 -11.68
C ARG A 280 11.82 5.35 -10.35
N THR A 281 11.15 6.48 -10.19
CA THR A 281 10.23 6.74 -9.08
C THR A 281 8.80 6.48 -9.54
N PHE A 282 8.02 5.80 -8.72
CA PHE A 282 6.62 5.50 -8.95
C PHE A 282 5.75 6.36 -8.05
N THR A 283 4.58 6.73 -8.56
CA THR A 283 3.56 7.39 -7.75
C THR A 283 2.65 6.33 -7.16
N ALA A 284 2.38 6.45 -5.87
CA ALA A 284 1.45 5.61 -5.14
C ALA A 284 0.51 6.47 -4.31
N ARG A 285 -0.57 5.88 -3.84
CA ARG A 285 -1.56 6.52 -2.97
C ARG A 285 -1.77 5.66 -1.72
N VAL A 286 -1.79 6.31 -0.57
CA VAL A 286 -2.13 5.67 0.70
C VAL A 286 -3.60 5.25 0.67
N THR A 287 -3.85 3.95 0.83
CA THR A 287 -5.21 3.38 0.91
C THR A 287 -5.67 3.21 2.34
N SER A 288 -4.77 2.79 3.23
CA SER A 288 -5.08 2.64 4.65
C SER A 288 -3.84 2.71 5.51
N VAL A 289 -4.03 3.03 6.78
CA VAL A 289 -3.02 2.97 7.84
C VAL A 289 -3.52 1.94 8.86
N GLN A 290 -2.72 0.96 9.21
CA GLN A 290 -3.09 -0.02 10.22
C GLN A 290 -3.05 0.62 11.61
N PRO A 291 -4.07 0.38 12.47
CA PRO A 291 -4.19 1.06 13.76
C PRO A 291 -3.24 0.52 14.84
N ALA A 292 -2.55 -0.59 14.58
CA ALA A 292 -1.61 -1.21 15.51
C ALA A 292 -0.21 -1.28 14.91
N ALA A 293 0.79 -0.98 15.74
CA ALA A 293 2.19 -1.18 15.37
C ALA A 293 2.55 -2.67 15.37
N ASP A 294 3.51 -3.05 14.56
CA ASP A 294 4.14 -4.35 14.64
C ASP A 294 4.91 -4.46 15.96
N PRO A 295 4.61 -5.46 16.81
CA PRO A 295 5.21 -5.56 18.14
C PRO A 295 6.72 -5.80 18.13
N THR A 296 7.27 -6.27 17.02
CA THR A 296 8.70 -6.57 16.89
C THR A 296 9.49 -5.36 16.42
N THR A 297 8.96 -4.64 15.42
CA THR A 297 9.65 -3.50 14.79
C THR A 297 9.23 -2.15 15.35
N GLN A 298 8.11 -2.08 16.09
CA GLN A 298 7.47 -0.86 16.62
C GLN A 298 7.12 0.14 15.50
N ARG A 299 6.91 -0.36 14.29
CA ARG A 299 6.53 0.44 13.12
C ARG A 299 5.07 0.22 12.76
N TYR A 300 4.47 1.27 12.24
CA TYR A 300 3.11 1.21 11.72
C TYR A 300 3.11 0.82 10.24
N THR A 301 2.18 -0.05 9.88
CA THR A 301 1.99 -0.46 8.49
C THR A 301 1.05 0.49 7.77
N VAL A 302 1.52 1.00 6.65
CA VAL A 302 0.74 1.81 5.70
C VAL A 302 0.57 1.01 4.41
N VAL A 303 -0.67 0.86 3.95
CA VAL A 303 -0.96 0.20 2.68
C VAL A 303 -1.08 1.24 1.59
N LEU A 304 -0.35 1.04 0.49
CA LEU A 304 -0.39 1.94 -0.66
C LEU A 304 -0.71 1.14 -1.94
N GLU A 305 -1.38 1.81 -2.86
CA GLU A 305 -1.64 1.31 -4.21
C GLU A 305 -0.84 2.14 -5.22
N MET A 306 -0.12 1.47 -6.11
CA MET A 306 0.69 2.12 -7.15
C MET A 306 -0.22 2.52 -8.31
N GLU A 307 -0.15 3.77 -8.77
CA GLU A 307 -1.01 4.28 -9.84
C GLU A 307 -0.68 3.63 -11.20
N ASN A 308 0.59 3.44 -11.51
CA ASN A 308 1.08 2.84 -12.76
C ASN A 308 2.17 1.81 -12.44
N PRO A 309 1.80 0.59 -12.00
CA PRO A 309 2.78 -0.45 -11.70
C PRO A 309 3.53 -0.88 -12.97
N PRO A 310 4.82 -1.22 -12.89
CA PRO A 310 5.54 -1.81 -14.01
C PRO A 310 5.07 -3.25 -14.26
N ASP A 311 5.12 -3.69 -15.53
CA ASP A 311 4.68 -5.04 -15.92
C ASP A 311 5.42 -6.17 -15.19
N ASN A 312 6.69 -5.94 -14.83
CA ASN A 312 7.55 -6.90 -14.13
C ASN A 312 7.64 -6.65 -12.62
N LEU A 313 6.57 -6.17 -11.99
CA LEU A 313 6.52 -5.99 -10.55
C LEU A 313 6.45 -7.35 -9.84
N MET A 314 7.51 -7.72 -9.12
CA MET A 314 7.57 -9.00 -8.41
C MET A 314 7.26 -8.81 -6.92
N VAL A 315 6.55 -9.77 -6.36
CA VAL A 315 6.33 -9.89 -4.91
C VAL A 315 7.67 -10.01 -4.18
N GLY A 316 7.80 -9.35 -3.04
CA GLY A 316 9.03 -9.34 -2.25
C GLY A 316 10.03 -8.24 -2.64
N MET A 317 9.80 -7.49 -3.74
CA MET A 317 10.62 -6.31 -4.03
C MET A 317 10.51 -5.31 -2.88
N THR A 318 11.64 -4.69 -2.54
CA THR A 318 11.76 -3.70 -1.46
C THR A 318 12.23 -2.37 -2.01
N GLY A 319 12.03 -1.32 -1.22
CA GLY A 319 12.41 0.03 -1.59
C GLY A 319 12.12 1.03 -0.48
N GLU A 320 12.03 2.27 -0.86
CA GLU A 320 11.77 3.42 0.00
C GLU A 320 10.54 4.18 -0.47
N MET A 321 9.88 4.87 0.45
CA MET A 321 8.77 5.76 0.12
C MET A 321 8.89 7.09 0.84
N ASN A 322 8.34 8.12 0.20
CA ASN A 322 8.13 9.44 0.78
C ASN A 322 6.64 9.76 0.64
N ILE A 323 5.89 9.74 1.74
CA ILE A 323 4.47 10.11 1.78
C ILE A 323 4.39 11.62 1.96
N ILE A 324 3.77 12.34 1.02
CA ILE A 324 3.67 13.79 1.04
C ILE A 324 2.55 14.17 2.01
N THR A 325 2.91 14.72 3.18
CA THR A 325 1.97 15.13 4.23
C THR A 325 1.55 16.58 4.11
N GLY A 326 2.39 17.43 3.50
CA GLY A 326 2.07 18.82 3.27
C GLY A 326 2.87 19.43 2.12
N THR A 327 2.30 20.46 1.50
CA THR A 327 2.96 21.24 0.44
C THR A 327 2.59 22.70 0.64
N HIS A 328 3.61 23.57 0.81
CA HIS A 328 3.45 25.00 0.83
C HIS A 328 4.12 25.58 -0.42
N GLU A 329 3.31 26.11 -1.32
CA GLU A 329 3.82 26.81 -2.51
C GLU A 329 4.29 28.22 -2.12
N ASN A 330 5.30 28.72 -2.84
CA ASN A 330 5.84 30.07 -2.64
C ASN A 330 6.41 30.34 -1.23
N ALA A 331 6.87 29.27 -0.54
CA ALA A 331 7.51 29.35 0.78
C ALA A 331 8.93 29.94 0.67
N LEU A 332 9.38 30.70 1.69
CA LEU A 332 10.77 31.11 1.80
C LEU A 332 11.64 29.93 2.26
N LEU A 333 12.61 29.55 1.45
CA LEU A 333 13.47 28.39 1.70
C LEU A 333 14.91 28.84 1.99
N VAL A 334 15.47 28.24 3.02
CA VAL A 334 16.90 28.36 3.37
C VAL A 334 17.50 26.96 3.48
N PRO A 335 18.78 26.75 3.16
CA PRO A 335 19.44 25.49 3.47
C PRO A 335 19.35 25.20 4.96
N THR A 336 18.98 23.97 5.34
CA THR A 336 18.77 23.58 6.75
C THR A 336 20.02 23.85 7.60
N ARG A 337 21.20 23.68 7.03
CA ARG A 337 22.48 24.01 7.66
C ARG A 337 22.72 25.50 7.93
N ALA A 338 21.89 26.39 7.37
CA ALA A 338 21.98 27.84 7.61
C ALA A 338 21.31 28.28 8.91
N LEU A 339 20.61 27.38 9.57
CA LEU A 339 19.87 27.66 10.79
C LEU A 339 20.59 27.07 12.01
N LEU A 340 20.72 27.88 13.06
CA LEU A 340 21.16 27.51 14.40
C LEU A 340 19.90 27.41 15.27
N VAL A 341 19.27 26.22 15.28
CA VAL A 341 17.97 25.96 15.93
C VAL A 341 16.88 26.87 15.31
N ASP A 342 16.56 27.99 15.95
CA ASP A 342 15.57 29.01 15.55
C ASP A 342 16.20 30.35 15.15
N GLN A 343 17.51 30.40 14.93
CA GLN A 343 18.25 31.61 14.58
C GLN A 343 18.96 31.44 13.24
N ALA A 344 19.00 32.53 12.48
CA ALA A 344 19.79 32.68 11.27
C ALA A 344 20.77 33.86 11.40
N LEU A 345 22.02 33.67 10.98
CA LEU A 345 22.98 34.79 10.80
C LEU A 345 22.84 35.36 9.40
N ILE A 346 22.39 36.60 9.30
CA ILE A 346 22.25 37.31 8.04
C ILE A 346 23.37 38.35 7.89
N VAL A 347 23.79 38.58 6.66
CA VAL A 347 24.73 39.64 6.36
C VAL A 347 24.01 40.78 5.63
N ASN A 348 23.96 41.94 6.27
CA ASN A 348 23.39 43.14 5.69
C ASN A 348 24.46 44.27 5.65
N HIS A 349 24.69 44.81 4.47
CA HIS A 349 25.75 45.83 4.23
C HIS A 349 27.13 45.43 4.78
N GLY A 350 27.46 44.11 4.74
CA GLY A 350 28.75 43.60 5.22
C GLY A 350 28.83 43.41 6.74
N ILE A 351 27.73 43.56 7.48
CA ILE A 351 27.65 43.36 8.93
C ILE A 351 26.76 42.16 9.24
N VAL A 352 27.21 41.33 10.15
CA VAL A 352 26.47 40.13 10.62
C VAL A 352 25.39 40.54 11.61
N HIS A 353 24.19 40.07 11.40
CA HIS A 353 23.06 40.21 12.32
C HIS A 353 22.49 38.86 12.65
N SER A 354 22.13 38.61 13.92
CA SER A 354 21.33 37.45 14.31
C SER A 354 19.86 37.79 14.20
N ARG A 355 19.09 36.90 13.60
CA ARG A 355 17.63 37.00 13.47
C ARG A 355 16.97 35.69 13.95
N THR A 356 15.99 35.82 14.85
CA THR A 356 15.12 34.73 15.21
C THR A 356 14.14 34.50 14.05
N VAL A 357 13.97 33.25 13.66
CA VAL A 357 13.15 32.83 12.53
C VAL A 357 12.07 31.85 12.97
N GLY A 358 10.87 32.01 12.41
CA GLY A 358 9.83 30.99 12.53
C GLY A 358 10.11 29.87 11.53
N ILE A 359 10.09 28.65 11.99
CA ILE A 359 10.34 27.46 11.19
C ILE A 359 9.00 26.84 10.78
N GLY A 360 8.85 26.58 9.49
CA GLY A 360 7.78 25.77 8.92
C GLY A 360 8.24 24.35 8.63
N PHE A 361 7.99 23.84 7.42
CA PHE A 361 8.44 22.51 7.00
C PHE A 361 9.97 22.43 6.95
N ARG A 362 10.49 21.34 7.51
CA ARG A 362 11.93 21.09 7.57
C ARG A 362 12.26 19.78 6.87
N THR A 363 13.20 19.85 5.92
CA THR A 363 13.77 18.67 5.27
C THR A 363 15.27 18.60 5.56
N LEU A 364 15.93 17.57 5.06
CA LEU A 364 17.39 17.44 5.20
C LEU A 364 18.14 18.61 4.57
N ASP A 365 17.71 19.04 3.38
CA ASP A 365 18.42 20.05 2.58
C ASP A 365 17.92 21.47 2.83
N PHE A 366 16.61 21.65 2.99
CA PHE A 366 15.96 22.96 3.09
C PHE A 366 14.99 23.02 4.27
N THR A 367 14.88 24.20 4.85
CA THR A 367 13.89 24.54 5.87
C THR A 367 13.06 25.72 5.39
N GLU A 368 11.75 25.64 5.53
CA GLU A 368 10.84 26.75 5.33
C GLU A 368 10.96 27.73 6.48
N VAL A 369 11.07 29.01 6.13
CA VAL A 369 11.05 30.12 7.10
C VAL A 369 9.73 30.86 6.92
N THR A 370 8.91 30.86 7.98
CA THR A 370 7.59 31.50 7.99
C THR A 370 7.64 32.98 8.34
N ASN A 371 8.63 33.38 9.14
CA ASN A 371 8.87 34.78 9.53
C ASN A 371 10.36 35.03 9.87
N GLY A 372 10.76 36.28 9.98
CA GLY A 372 12.12 36.72 10.38
C GLY A 372 13.10 36.92 9.21
N LEU A 373 12.83 36.40 8.02
CA LEU A 373 13.63 36.61 6.82
C LEU A 373 12.77 37.14 5.66
N GLU A 374 13.42 37.81 4.74
CA GLU A 374 12.84 38.32 3.48
C GLU A 374 13.50 37.65 2.29
N GLU A 375 12.78 37.57 1.16
CA GLU A 375 13.36 37.09 -0.09
C GLU A 375 14.56 38.01 -0.48
N GLY A 376 15.66 37.39 -0.91
CA GLY A 376 16.89 38.10 -1.21
C GLY A 376 17.83 38.28 -0.02
N SER A 377 17.43 37.99 1.22
CA SER A 377 18.32 38.01 2.39
C SER A 377 19.52 37.08 2.17
N HIS A 378 20.71 37.51 2.63
CA HIS A 378 21.94 36.72 2.56
C HIS A 378 22.16 36.02 3.91
N VAL A 379 22.03 34.71 3.96
CA VAL A 379 22.17 33.88 5.18
C VAL A 379 23.49 33.14 5.17
N ILE A 380 24.22 33.17 6.29
CA ILE A 380 25.50 32.45 6.46
C ILE A 380 25.23 30.97 6.58
N VAL A 381 25.93 30.12 5.83
CA VAL A 381 25.71 28.68 5.76
C VAL A 381 26.85 27.79 6.24
N SER A 382 28.02 28.40 6.48
CA SER A 382 29.22 27.67 6.92
C SER A 382 29.88 28.39 8.09
N ASP A 383 30.50 27.63 9.00
CA ASP A 383 31.32 28.16 10.11
C ASP A 383 30.61 29.25 10.95
N GLN A 384 29.32 29.10 11.19
CA GLN A 384 28.49 30.10 11.87
C GLN A 384 28.98 30.42 13.28
N ASP A 385 29.63 29.46 13.96
CA ASP A 385 30.26 29.59 15.27
C ASP A 385 31.42 30.62 15.30
N LYS A 386 31.99 30.91 14.14
CA LYS A 386 33.10 31.89 13.99
C LYS A 386 32.62 33.32 13.89
N PHE A 387 31.33 33.56 13.63
CA PHE A 387 30.80 34.92 13.39
C PHE A 387 29.93 35.38 14.56
N ARG A 388 30.11 36.66 14.92
CA ARG A 388 29.32 37.30 15.98
C ARG A 388 28.46 38.44 15.43
N PRO A 389 27.27 38.66 15.96
CA PRO A 389 26.46 39.81 15.60
C PRO A 389 27.22 41.10 15.79
N GLY A 390 27.17 41.97 14.78
CA GLY A 390 27.90 43.24 14.74
C GLY A 390 29.29 43.17 14.05
N GLU A 391 29.78 41.99 13.73
CA GLU A 391 31.06 41.79 13.05
C GLU A 391 30.97 42.14 11.57
N THR A 392 32.04 42.80 11.03
CA THR A 392 32.13 43.11 9.62
C THR A 392 32.78 41.97 8.85
N VAL A 393 32.11 41.49 7.80
CA VAL A 393 32.52 40.32 7.02
C VAL A 393 32.52 40.62 5.52
N ARG A 394 33.37 39.89 4.80
CA ARG A 394 33.34 39.85 3.34
C ARG A 394 32.46 38.70 2.90
N GLN A 395 31.44 38.98 2.08
CA GLN A 395 30.51 37.99 1.57
C GLN A 395 31.11 37.20 0.41
N ARG A 396 30.99 35.88 0.46
CA ARG A 396 31.22 34.97 -0.67
C ARG A 396 29.92 34.23 -0.98
N MET A 397 29.29 34.59 -2.09
CA MET A 397 28.09 33.90 -2.56
C MET A 397 28.44 32.46 -2.94
N ILE A 398 27.72 31.52 -2.40
CA ILE A 398 27.78 30.11 -2.83
C ILE A 398 26.45 29.70 -3.46
N ASN A 399 26.56 28.88 -4.51
CA ASN A 399 25.36 28.34 -5.15
C ASN A 399 24.73 27.26 -4.25
N SER A 400 23.56 27.57 -3.73
CA SER A 400 22.71 26.51 -3.18
C SER A 400 22.09 25.72 -4.32
N PRO A 401 21.90 24.37 -4.17
CA PRO A 401 21.10 23.64 -5.12
C PRO A 401 19.72 24.32 -5.28
N PRO A 402 19.12 24.24 -6.47
CA PRO A 402 17.79 24.83 -6.67
C PRO A 402 16.79 24.16 -5.71
N PRO A 403 15.82 24.93 -5.17
CA PRO A 403 14.78 24.37 -4.33
C PRO A 403 14.01 23.30 -5.10
N PRO A 404 13.49 22.28 -4.41
CA PRO A 404 12.70 21.22 -5.04
C PRO A 404 11.53 21.84 -5.81
N LYS A 405 11.33 21.39 -7.04
CA LYS A 405 10.13 21.74 -7.81
C LYS A 405 8.95 20.93 -7.27
N ALA A 406 7.76 21.54 -7.31
CA ALA A 406 6.52 20.86 -7.00
C ALA A 406 6.42 19.53 -7.76
N PRO A 407 5.90 18.47 -7.14
CA PRO A 407 5.78 17.13 -7.71
C PRO A 407 4.86 17.05 -8.91
#